data_b70115bf4a3b7e64405b54f1b1adb1a3
#
_entry.id   b70115bf4a3b7e64405b54f1b1adb1a3
#
_cell.length_a   1.000
_cell.length_b   1.000
_cell.length_c   1.000
_cell.angle_alpha   90.00
_cell.angle_beta   90.00
_cell.angle_gamma   90.00
#
_symmetry.space_group_name_H-M   'P 1'
#
loop_
_entity.id
_entity.type
_entity.pdbx_description
1 polymer ?
#
loop_
_entity_poly.entity_id
_entity_poly.type
_entity_poly.pdbx_seq_one_letter_code
_entity_poly.pdbx_strand_id
1 'polypeptide(L)'
;MITIENGRILQNTVVVSLVIRSDSSPIPITMEADIRALDGVEKWMEEGRTVSVGKYEFEIVKSRLASGLVQQGDKDTGGYSITCLMKGTKSIALPMARNVFKEKPTIQDCYRLSGSQANVFGNVMGQRFALLRGDLPTPMINRVLQEAGAIVRWKNGKIQALTYPEIVAQKPIRFLPDIQGADDEMTFVARNEMPQYVSMDESRNLVQVARSVPSPVYFVPHHDARSVRLMQQTIIQRRIAKIMLDMNIDAGDIVDVNGEKLIVVTAAHVPIDGYTKLWLGSVE
;
A
#
# COMPACT_ATOMS: atom_id res chain seq x y z
N MET A 1 19.82 -6.87 -3.36
CA MET A 1 20.79 -6.81 -2.24
C MET A 1 20.24 -5.86 -1.18
N ILE A 2 20.28 -6.25 0.07
CA ILE A 2 19.85 -5.43 1.22
C ILE A 2 21.06 -4.68 1.74
N THR A 3 20.96 -3.38 1.93
CA THR A 3 21.98 -2.56 2.60
C THR A 3 21.49 -2.24 4.02
N ILE A 4 22.28 -2.57 5.03
CA ILE A 4 21.97 -2.26 6.43
C ILE A 4 22.53 -0.90 6.84
N GLU A 5 22.10 -0.38 7.98
CA GLU A 5 22.33 1.00 8.44
C GLU A 5 23.81 1.43 8.45
N ASN A 6 24.74 0.51 8.69
CA ASN A 6 26.20 0.79 8.66
C ASN A 6 26.80 0.80 7.25
N GLY A 7 25.99 0.70 6.20
CA GLY A 7 26.43 0.63 4.80
C GLY A 7 26.89 -0.75 4.32
N ARG A 8 26.87 -1.77 5.19
CA ARG A 8 27.20 -3.15 4.78
C ARG A 8 26.11 -3.70 3.88
N ILE A 9 26.50 -4.31 2.79
CA ILE A 9 25.61 -4.96 1.83
C ILE A 9 25.51 -6.45 2.15
N LEU A 10 24.29 -6.94 2.36
CA LEU A 10 24.04 -8.37 2.50
C LEU A 10 23.93 -8.99 1.11
N GLN A 11 24.80 -9.97 0.86
CA GLN A 11 24.81 -10.70 -0.42
C GLN A 11 23.60 -11.63 -0.55
N ASN A 12 23.26 -12.00 -1.77
CA ASN A 12 22.13 -12.91 -2.04
C ASN A 12 22.31 -14.29 -1.40
N THR A 13 23.54 -14.71 -1.09
CA THR A 13 23.82 -15.96 -0.36
C THR A 13 23.36 -15.95 1.09
N VAL A 14 23.20 -14.76 1.67
CA VAL A 14 22.75 -14.53 3.05
C VAL A 14 21.25 -14.27 3.11
N VAL A 15 20.68 -13.67 2.06
CA VAL A 15 19.24 -13.38 1.97
C VAL A 15 18.54 -14.60 1.38
N VAL A 16 17.72 -15.26 2.19
CA VAL A 16 16.98 -16.49 1.80
C VAL A 16 15.73 -16.15 1.01
N SER A 17 14.98 -15.17 1.48
CA SER A 17 13.80 -14.63 0.81
C SER A 17 13.77 -13.11 0.90
N LEU A 18 13.21 -12.47 -0.09
CA LEU A 18 13.01 -11.01 -0.11
C LEU A 18 11.80 -10.68 -0.96
N VAL A 19 10.81 -10.09 -0.34
CA VAL A 19 9.62 -9.57 -1.02
C VAL A 19 9.46 -8.09 -0.68
N ILE A 20 9.38 -7.26 -1.70
CA ILE A 20 9.07 -5.82 -1.58
C ILE A 20 7.72 -5.62 -2.22
N ARG A 21 6.78 -5.07 -1.47
CA ARG A 21 5.44 -4.77 -1.97
C ARG A 21 5.26 -3.26 -2.08
N SER A 22 4.80 -2.85 -3.24
CA SER A 22 4.28 -1.51 -3.48
C SER A 22 2.75 -1.62 -3.57
N ASP A 23 2.04 -0.89 -2.71
CA ASP A 23 0.58 -0.94 -2.58
C ASP A 23 -0.01 0.47 -2.69
N SER A 24 -1.25 0.56 -3.19
CA SER A 24 -2.04 1.81 -3.22
C SER A 24 -2.68 2.08 -1.85
N SER A 25 -1.86 2.16 -0.80
CA SER A 25 -2.29 2.24 0.60
C SER A 25 -1.51 3.30 1.38
N PRO A 26 -1.96 3.73 2.57
CA PRO A 26 -1.25 4.71 3.40
C PRO A 26 0.18 4.32 3.78
N ILE A 27 0.50 3.04 3.79
CA ILE A 27 1.89 2.56 3.88
C ILE A 27 2.24 1.97 2.51
N PRO A 28 2.73 2.80 1.58
CA PRO A 28 2.77 2.40 0.17
C PRO A 28 3.87 1.40 -0.16
N ILE A 29 4.88 1.24 0.70
CA ILE A 29 5.95 0.26 0.49
C ILE A 29 6.20 -0.50 1.77
N THR A 30 6.20 -1.83 1.65
CA THR A 30 6.55 -2.76 2.73
C THR A 30 7.57 -3.77 2.26
N MET A 31 8.29 -4.39 3.18
CA MET A 31 9.28 -5.42 2.87
C MET A 31 9.22 -6.54 3.90
N GLU A 32 9.32 -7.75 3.41
CA GLU A 32 9.56 -8.95 4.22
C GLU A 32 10.82 -9.64 3.72
N ALA A 33 11.68 -10.07 4.63
CA ALA A 33 12.89 -10.78 4.27
C ALA A 33 13.27 -11.81 5.34
N ASP A 34 13.80 -12.95 4.87
CA ASP A 34 14.45 -13.95 5.68
C ASP A 34 15.96 -13.92 5.42
N ILE A 35 16.73 -13.77 6.48
CA ILE A 35 18.17 -13.54 6.43
C ILE A 35 18.84 -14.58 7.31
N ARG A 36 19.88 -15.26 6.79
CA ARG A 36 20.67 -16.23 7.56
C ARG A 36 21.38 -15.54 8.71
N ALA A 37 21.50 -16.21 9.85
CA ALA A 37 22.34 -15.76 10.93
C ALA A 37 23.80 -15.67 10.44
N LEU A 38 24.39 -14.50 10.65
CA LEU A 38 25.77 -14.22 10.28
C LEU A 38 26.39 -13.35 11.38
N ASP A 39 27.62 -13.67 11.77
CA ASP A 39 28.31 -12.96 12.85
C ASP A 39 28.32 -11.44 12.61
N GLY A 40 27.86 -10.71 13.61
CA GLY A 40 27.81 -9.25 13.62
C GLY A 40 26.67 -8.63 12.81
N VAL A 41 25.69 -9.42 12.34
CA VAL A 41 24.48 -8.93 11.66
C VAL A 41 23.33 -8.75 12.66
N GLU A 42 23.33 -9.47 13.78
CA GLU A 42 22.23 -9.54 14.76
C GLU A 42 21.72 -8.15 15.17
N LYS A 43 22.64 -7.30 15.63
CA LYS A 43 22.32 -5.95 16.11
C LYS A 43 21.71 -5.03 15.05
N TRP A 44 21.87 -5.38 13.77
CA TRP A 44 21.31 -4.62 12.64
C TRP A 44 19.95 -5.13 12.20
N MET A 45 19.54 -6.30 12.72
CA MET A 45 18.22 -6.88 12.47
C MET A 45 17.22 -6.57 13.60
N GLU A 46 17.58 -5.73 14.55
CA GLU A 46 16.69 -5.31 15.63
C GLU A 46 15.60 -4.35 15.14
N GLU A 47 14.47 -4.34 15.85
CA GLU A 47 13.38 -3.39 15.61
C GLU A 47 13.86 -1.94 15.75
N GLY A 48 13.40 -1.07 14.88
CA GLY A 48 13.79 0.35 14.80
C GLY A 48 15.03 0.62 13.94
N ARG A 49 15.75 -0.42 13.49
CA ARG A 49 16.88 -0.25 12.57
C ARG A 49 16.41 0.02 11.14
N THR A 50 17.25 0.70 10.38
CA THR A 50 16.98 1.06 8.99
C THR A 50 17.68 0.09 8.04
N VAL A 51 16.99 -0.34 7.01
CA VAL A 51 17.52 -1.13 5.90
C VAL A 51 17.08 -0.53 4.57
N SER A 52 17.84 -0.73 3.51
CA SER A 52 17.48 -0.27 2.17
C SER A 52 17.65 -1.34 1.12
N VAL A 53 16.81 -1.29 0.08
CA VAL A 53 16.89 -2.15 -1.09
C VAL A 53 16.69 -1.29 -2.33
N GLY A 54 17.76 -1.10 -3.11
CA GLY A 54 17.73 -0.21 -4.26
C GLY A 54 17.30 1.21 -3.88
N LYS A 55 16.17 1.64 -4.41
CA LYS A 55 15.60 2.99 -4.19
C LYS A 55 14.73 3.11 -2.94
N TYR A 56 14.46 2.03 -2.23
CA TYR A 56 13.55 2.00 -1.08
C TYR A 56 14.29 1.99 0.24
N GLU A 57 13.80 2.79 1.18
CA GLU A 57 14.27 2.82 2.57
C GLU A 57 13.18 2.33 3.52
N PHE A 58 13.57 1.47 4.47
CA PHE A 58 12.67 0.81 5.39
C PHE A 58 13.13 0.95 6.84
N GLU A 59 12.17 0.87 7.75
CA GLU A 59 12.40 0.66 9.17
C GLU A 59 11.90 -0.74 9.56
N ILE A 60 12.72 -1.51 10.28
CA ILE A 60 12.33 -2.82 10.80
C ILE A 60 11.32 -2.62 11.92
N VAL A 61 10.11 -3.13 11.73
CA VAL A 61 9.03 -3.05 12.74
C VAL A 61 8.81 -4.35 13.49
N LYS A 62 9.32 -5.44 12.94
CA LYS A 62 9.26 -6.75 13.55
C LYS A 62 10.49 -7.55 13.15
N SER A 63 11.13 -8.15 14.13
CA SER A 63 12.24 -9.06 13.93
C SER A 63 12.01 -10.31 14.78
N ARG A 64 12.19 -11.46 14.18
CA ARG A 64 12.09 -12.76 14.86
C ARG A 64 13.33 -13.58 14.56
N LEU A 65 13.88 -14.19 15.59
CA LEU A 65 14.83 -15.28 15.39
C LEU A 65 14.04 -16.50 14.89
N ALA A 66 14.39 -16.98 13.73
CA ALA A 66 13.81 -18.18 13.14
C ALA A 66 14.82 -19.31 13.22
N SER A 67 14.45 -20.41 13.88
CA SER A 67 15.19 -21.66 13.83
C SER A 67 14.82 -22.41 12.55
N GLY A 68 15.79 -23.04 11.89
CA GLY A 68 15.53 -23.91 10.75
C GLY A 68 15.32 -23.20 9.41
N LEU A 69 15.70 -21.92 9.27
CA LEU A 69 15.65 -21.21 7.98
C LEU A 69 16.51 -21.84 6.88
N VAL A 70 17.58 -22.54 7.27
CA VAL A 70 18.46 -23.25 6.33
C VAL A 70 19.03 -24.50 7.00
N GLN A 71 18.82 -25.62 6.39
CA GLN A 71 19.49 -26.87 6.72
C GLN A 71 20.87 -26.87 6.01
N GLN A 72 21.94 -26.92 6.77
CA GLN A 72 23.30 -27.04 6.25
C GLN A 72 23.88 -28.35 6.76
N GLY A 73 23.75 -29.42 5.99
CA GLY A 73 24.04 -30.78 6.45
C GLY A 73 23.06 -31.17 7.57
N ASP A 74 23.57 -31.68 8.70
CA ASP A 74 22.80 -32.06 9.89
C ASP A 74 22.55 -30.89 10.87
N LYS A 75 22.92 -29.65 10.49
CA LYS A 75 22.75 -28.46 11.34
C LYS A 75 21.69 -27.54 10.80
N ASP A 76 20.68 -27.24 11.60
CA ASP A 76 19.78 -26.13 11.38
C ASP A 76 20.50 -24.81 11.70
N THR A 77 20.76 -24.02 10.70
CA THR A 77 21.27 -22.67 10.88
C THR A 77 20.12 -21.70 11.05
N GLY A 78 20.04 -21.07 12.21
CA GLY A 78 19.05 -20.04 12.49
C GLY A 78 19.20 -18.82 11.57
N GLY A 79 18.24 -17.92 11.63
CA GLY A 79 18.23 -16.68 10.88
C GLY A 79 17.24 -15.69 11.45
N TYR A 80 17.04 -14.59 10.74
CA TYR A 80 16.13 -13.52 11.11
C TYR A 80 15.04 -13.40 10.06
N SER A 81 13.78 -13.46 10.51
CA SER A 81 12.62 -13.05 9.68
C SER A 81 12.24 -11.65 10.09
N ILE A 82 12.37 -10.70 9.16
CA ILE A 82 12.09 -9.29 9.39
C ILE A 82 10.91 -8.82 8.57
N THR A 83 10.06 -7.99 9.21
CA THR A 83 9.01 -7.22 8.52
C THR A 83 9.34 -5.74 8.66
N CYS A 84 9.29 -5.04 7.54
CA CYS A 84 9.70 -3.65 7.48
C CYS A 84 8.63 -2.79 6.82
N LEU A 85 8.46 -1.58 7.32
CA LEU A 85 7.61 -0.56 6.72
C LEU A 85 8.49 0.52 6.10
N MET A 86 7.95 1.24 5.13
CA MET A 86 8.58 2.42 4.57
C MET A 86 9.03 3.36 5.69
N LYS A 87 10.27 3.82 5.66
CA LYS A 87 10.84 4.74 6.64
C LYS A 87 9.96 5.97 6.84
N GLY A 88 9.69 6.30 8.09
CA GLY A 88 8.85 7.43 8.48
C GLY A 88 7.34 7.15 8.51
N THR A 89 6.88 5.94 8.17
CA THR A 89 5.45 5.59 8.22
C THR A 89 5.05 4.70 9.41
N LYS A 90 5.99 4.25 10.23
CA LYS A 90 5.71 3.35 11.36
C LYS A 90 4.62 3.87 12.30
N SER A 91 4.60 5.17 12.58
CA SER A 91 3.64 5.76 13.51
C SER A 91 2.18 5.61 13.06
N ILE A 92 1.90 5.60 11.76
CA ILE A 92 0.54 5.41 11.26
C ILE A 92 0.05 3.95 11.33
N ALA A 93 0.96 3.02 11.61
CA ALA A 93 0.62 1.61 11.87
C ALA A 93 0.43 1.31 13.37
N LEU A 94 0.66 2.28 14.24
CA LEU A 94 0.56 2.13 15.70
C LEU A 94 -0.65 2.86 16.25
N PRO A 95 -1.22 2.39 17.38
CA PRO A 95 -2.32 3.08 18.05
C PRO A 95 -1.92 4.50 18.48
N MET A 96 -2.85 5.44 18.31
CA MET A 96 -2.68 6.84 18.71
C MET A 96 -2.49 6.99 20.22
N ALA A 97 -1.50 7.79 20.62
CA ALA A 97 -1.28 8.13 22.04
C ALA A 97 -2.24 9.23 22.56
N ARG A 98 -2.85 10.01 21.66
CA ARG A 98 -3.73 11.15 21.97
C ARG A 98 -4.85 11.29 20.96
N ASN A 99 -5.91 12.01 21.35
CA ASN A 99 -6.96 12.39 20.42
C ASN A 99 -6.46 13.47 19.46
N VAL A 100 -6.87 13.36 18.20
CA VAL A 100 -6.62 14.38 17.18
C VAL A 100 -7.90 14.63 16.39
N PHE A 101 -8.10 15.88 16.00
CA PHE A 101 -9.22 16.30 15.18
C PHE A 101 -8.78 17.40 14.22
N LYS A 102 -9.19 17.30 12.96
CA LYS A 102 -9.01 18.35 11.96
C LYS A 102 -10.12 18.32 10.94
N GLU A 103 -10.70 19.47 10.66
CA GLU A 103 -11.60 19.69 9.52
C GLU A 103 -10.80 20.00 8.26
N LYS A 104 -11.32 19.55 7.12
CA LYS A 104 -10.72 19.74 5.79
C LYS A 104 -9.21 19.43 5.77
N PRO A 105 -8.79 18.26 6.28
CA PRO A 105 -7.38 17.90 6.30
C PRO A 105 -6.88 17.61 4.88
N THR A 106 -5.63 17.97 4.60
CA THR A 106 -4.87 17.37 3.51
C THR A 106 -4.39 15.97 3.93
N ILE A 107 -4.04 15.11 2.98
CA ILE A 107 -3.45 13.80 3.33
C ILE A 107 -2.12 13.99 4.09
N GLN A 108 -1.32 15.00 3.75
CA GLN A 108 -0.12 15.35 4.53
C GLN A 108 -0.46 15.68 5.99
N ASP A 109 -1.57 16.40 6.25
CA ASP A 109 -2.01 16.68 7.61
C ASP A 109 -2.36 15.39 8.37
N CYS A 110 -3.05 14.45 7.71
CA CYS A 110 -3.41 13.17 8.34
C CYS A 110 -2.15 12.41 8.79
N TYR A 111 -1.12 12.35 7.95
CA TYR A 111 0.15 11.72 8.30
C TYR A 111 0.84 12.43 9.47
N ARG A 112 0.98 13.77 9.39
CA ARG A 112 1.64 14.56 10.43
C ARG A 112 0.93 14.48 11.77
N LEU A 113 -0.41 14.57 11.79
CA LEU A 113 -1.22 14.45 13.00
C LEU A 113 -1.10 13.06 13.65
N SER A 114 -0.85 12.04 12.83
CA SER A 114 -0.58 10.67 13.26
C SER A 114 0.89 10.43 13.66
N GLY A 115 1.71 11.47 13.71
CA GLY A 115 3.11 11.38 14.12
C GLY A 115 4.07 10.86 13.04
N SER A 116 3.62 10.73 11.79
CA SER A 116 4.48 10.32 10.68
C SER A 116 5.44 11.42 10.27
N GLN A 117 6.67 11.03 9.97
CA GLN A 117 7.72 11.89 9.42
C GLN A 117 7.75 11.87 7.89
N ALA A 118 6.93 11.04 7.26
CA ALA A 118 6.86 10.95 5.82
C ALA A 118 6.19 12.19 5.22
N ASN A 119 6.75 12.68 4.12
CA ASN A 119 6.18 13.79 3.35
C ASN A 119 5.27 13.23 2.25
N VAL A 120 4.03 13.69 2.24
CA VAL A 120 3.03 13.33 1.24
C VAL A 120 2.77 14.53 0.34
N PHE A 121 2.87 14.33 -0.97
CA PHE A 121 2.64 15.35 -1.99
C PHE A 121 1.28 15.13 -2.65
N GLY A 122 0.63 16.20 -3.04
CA GLY A 122 -0.68 16.18 -3.71
C GLY A 122 -1.70 17.07 -3.00
N ASN A 123 -2.76 17.42 -3.71
CA ASN A 123 -3.80 18.34 -3.23
C ASN A 123 -5.10 17.62 -2.80
N VAL A 124 -4.96 16.37 -2.39
CA VAL A 124 -6.11 15.57 -1.93
C VAL A 124 -6.51 16.02 -0.53
N MET A 125 -7.78 16.38 -0.37
CA MET A 125 -8.36 16.85 0.89
C MET A 125 -9.56 16.01 1.25
N GLY A 126 -9.69 15.65 2.54
CA GLY A 126 -10.88 15.05 3.12
C GLY A 126 -11.80 16.08 3.75
N GLN A 127 -12.94 15.63 4.22
CA GLN A 127 -13.87 16.47 4.97
C GLN A 127 -13.46 16.59 6.44
N ARG A 128 -13.09 15.47 7.06
CA ARG A 128 -12.75 15.39 8.48
C ARG A 128 -11.75 14.29 8.75
N PHE A 129 -10.83 14.54 9.67
CA PHE A 129 -9.93 13.53 10.22
C PHE A 129 -10.04 13.55 11.73
N ALA A 130 -10.52 12.46 12.31
CA ALA A 130 -10.70 12.33 13.74
C ALA A 130 -10.20 10.96 14.20
N LEU A 131 -9.33 10.95 15.18
CA LEU A 131 -8.82 9.75 15.82
C LEU A 131 -8.88 9.93 17.33
N LEU A 132 -9.34 8.92 18.03
CA LEU A 132 -9.26 8.85 19.45
C LEU A 132 -7.98 8.14 19.89
N ARG A 133 -7.62 8.30 21.16
CA ARG A 133 -6.54 7.53 21.76
C ARG A 133 -6.84 6.04 21.64
N GLY A 134 -5.90 5.28 21.09
CA GLY A 134 -6.03 3.85 20.82
C GLY A 134 -6.46 3.51 19.40
N ASP A 135 -6.99 4.47 18.62
CA ASP A 135 -7.33 4.23 17.21
C ASP A 135 -6.06 4.05 16.35
N LEU A 136 -6.17 3.24 15.31
CA LEU A 136 -5.14 3.08 14.28
C LEU A 136 -5.33 4.14 13.19
N PRO A 137 -4.29 4.93 12.86
CA PRO A 137 -4.40 5.97 11.83
C PRO A 137 -4.64 5.44 10.42
N THR A 138 -4.04 4.31 10.05
CA THR A 138 -4.08 3.77 8.68
C THR A 138 -5.52 3.60 8.14
N PRO A 139 -6.48 2.97 8.87
CA PRO A 139 -7.86 2.85 8.40
C PRO A 139 -8.55 4.20 8.22
N MET A 140 -8.26 5.18 9.10
CA MET A 140 -8.85 6.51 8.98
C MET A 140 -8.27 7.30 7.81
N ILE A 141 -6.97 7.18 7.53
CA ILE A 141 -6.35 7.77 6.34
C ILE A 141 -6.97 7.17 5.08
N ASN A 142 -7.16 5.84 5.04
CA ASN A 142 -7.87 5.17 3.95
C ASN A 142 -9.29 5.71 3.76
N ARG A 143 -9.99 5.97 4.85
CA ARG A 143 -11.32 6.56 4.81
C ARG A 143 -11.31 7.95 4.17
N VAL A 144 -10.37 8.81 4.56
CA VAL A 144 -10.20 10.15 3.97
C VAL A 144 -9.88 10.06 2.48
N LEU A 145 -9.03 9.11 2.07
CA LEU A 145 -8.72 8.86 0.66
C LEU A 145 -9.95 8.42 -0.13
N GLN A 146 -10.74 7.50 0.44
CA GLN A 146 -11.98 7.02 -0.17
C GLN A 146 -13.00 8.16 -0.35
N GLU A 147 -13.16 9.02 0.66
CA GLU A 147 -14.04 10.21 0.60
C GLU A 147 -13.62 11.19 -0.49
N ALA A 148 -12.34 11.23 -0.82
CA ALA A 148 -11.77 12.07 -1.86
C ALA A 148 -11.66 11.38 -3.24
N GLY A 149 -12.02 10.10 -3.35
CA GLY A 149 -11.81 9.31 -4.57
C GLY A 149 -10.35 9.26 -4.98
N ALA A 150 -9.48 8.91 -4.05
CA ALA A 150 -8.03 9.02 -4.20
C ALA A 150 -7.29 7.80 -3.62
N ILE A 151 -6.05 7.67 -4.00
CA ILE A 151 -5.10 6.71 -3.41
C ILE A 151 -3.81 7.41 -2.98
N VAL A 152 -3.03 6.72 -2.18
CA VAL A 152 -1.64 7.06 -1.91
C VAL A 152 -0.74 6.05 -2.61
N ARG A 153 0.35 6.52 -3.22
CA ARG A 153 1.40 5.70 -3.82
C ARG A 153 2.79 6.23 -3.47
N TRP A 154 3.77 5.37 -3.61
CA TRP A 154 5.16 5.79 -3.63
C TRP A 154 5.65 5.93 -5.07
N LYS A 155 6.32 7.02 -5.41
CA LYS A 155 6.95 7.23 -6.71
C LYS A 155 8.16 8.16 -6.59
N ASN A 156 9.30 7.72 -7.14
CA ASN A 156 10.53 8.53 -7.21
C ASN A 156 10.96 9.13 -5.85
N GLY A 157 10.98 8.31 -4.79
CA GLY A 157 11.39 8.73 -3.46
C GLY A 157 10.34 9.55 -2.68
N LYS A 158 9.12 9.67 -3.19
CA LYS A 158 8.06 10.49 -2.59
C LYS A 158 6.76 9.72 -2.45
N ILE A 159 6.04 9.99 -1.37
CA ILE A 159 4.64 9.57 -1.25
C ILE A 159 3.78 10.60 -1.99
N GLN A 160 2.90 10.14 -2.86
CA GLN A 160 1.98 10.98 -3.63
C GLN A 160 0.54 10.56 -3.35
N ALA A 161 -0.31 11.52 -3.04
CA ALA A 161 -1.76 11.35 -3.00
C ALA A 161 -2.34 11.83 -4.34
N LEU A 162 -3.05 10.96 -5.05
CA LEU A 162 -3.61 11.21 -6.38
C LEU A 162 -5.08 10.80 -6.40
N THR A 163 -5.91 11.61 -7.04
CA THR A 163 -7.30 11.27 -7.32
C THR A 163 -7.41 10.26 -8.47
N TYR A 164 -8.50 9.51 -8.55
CA TYR A 164 -8.72 8.54 -9.64
C TYR A 164 -8.61 9.17 -11.04
N PRO A 165 -9.17 10.37 -11.33
CA PRO A 165 -8.95 11.02 -12.61
C PRO A 165 -7.48 11.30 -12.93
N GLU A 166 -6.69 11.74 -11.93
CA GLU A 166 -5.25 11.99 -12.12
C GLU A 166 -4.49 10.69 -12.41
N ILE A 167 -4.90 9.56 -11.82
CA ILE A 167 -4.28 8.26 -12.08
C ILE A 167 -4.59 7.80 -13.50
N VAL A 168 -5.87 7.82 -13.89
CA VAL A 168 -6.32 7.35 -15.21
C VAL A 168 -5.76 8.20 -16.35
N ALA A 169 -5.50 9.49 -16.10
CA ALA A 169 -4.89 10.40 -17.08
C ALA A 169 -3.41 10.12 -17.36
N GLN A 170 -2.74 9.28 -16.56
CA GLN A 170 -1.34 8.95 -16.77
C GLN A 170 -1.12 8.16 -18.06
N LYS A 171 0.07 8.31 -18.64
CA LYS A 171 0.50 7.47 -19.74
C LYS A 171 0.95 6.11 -19.21
N PRO A 172 0.66 5.01 -19.92
CA PRO A 172 1.21 3.71 -19.56
C PRO A 172 2.75 3.76 -19.51
N ILE A 173 3.32 3.21 -18.44
CA ILE A 173 4.78 3.14 -18.28
C ILE A 173 5.36 1.90 -18.98
N ARG A 174 4.50 0.91 -19.24
CA ARG A 174 4.90 -0.34 -19.88
C ARG A 174 3.75 -0.95 -20.65
N PHE A 175 4.08 -1.54 -21.78
CA PHE A 175 3.22 -2.45 -22.53
C PHE A 175 3.50 -3.88 -22.06
N LEU A 176 2.47 -4.61 -21.70
CA LEU A 176 2.51 -6.01 -21.33
C LEU A 176 1.75 -6.78 -22.42
N PRO A 177 2.44 -7.58 -23.23
CA PRO A 177 1.75 -8.46 -24.19
C PRO A 177 0.92 -9.47 -23.41
N ASP A 178 0.05 -10.16 -24.12
CA ASP A 178 -0.91 -11.12 -23.56
C ASP A 178 -0.29 -11.98 -22.45
N ILE A 179 -0.82 -11.81 -21.24
CA ILE A 179 -0.29 -12.47 -20.08
C ILE A 179 -1.07 -13.77 -19.93
N GLN A 180 -0.48 -14.86 -20.39
CA GLN A 180 -1.06 -16.18 -20.18
C GLN A 180 -1.29 -16.43 -18.68
N GLY A 181 -2.55 -16.75 -18.30
CA GLY A 181 -2.91 -17.01 -16.92
C GLY A 181 -3.31 -15.76 -16.11
N ALA A 182 -3.62 -14.65 -16.77
CA ALA A 182 -4.32 -13.58 -16.10
C ALA A 182 -5.75 -14.01 -15.79
N ASP A 183 -6.02 -14.33 -14.54
CA ASP A 183 -7.39 -14.58 -14.10
C ASP A 183 -8.17 -13.26 -14.20
N ASP A 184 -9.20 -13.22 -15.03
CA ASP A 184 -10.19 -12.17 -14.99
C ASP A 184 -11.01 -12.35 -13.71
N GLU A 185 -10.73 -11.56 -12.68
CA GLU A 185 -11.53 -11.59 -11.48
C GLU A 185 -12.96 -11.13 -11.75
N MET A 186 -13.86 -11.94 -11.30
CA MET A 186 -15.23 -12.02 -11.74
C MET A 186 -16.11 -10.90 -11.22
N THR A 187 -17.14 -10.63 -11.99
CA THR A 187 -18.35 -9.84 -11.66
C THR A 187 -18.90 -10.12 -10.24
N PHE A 188 -18.66 -11.30 -9.68
CA PHE A 188 -19.10 -11.67 -8.34
C PHE A 188 -18.36 -10.87 -7.25
N VAL A 189 -17.01 -10.75 -7.33
CA VAL A 189 -16.20 -9.99 -6.39
C VAL A 189 -16.56 -8.50 -6.47
N ALA A 190 -16.68 -7.97 -7.69
CA ALA A 190 -17.10 -6.59 -7.93
C ALA A 190 -18.45 -6.25 -7.27
N ARG A 191 -19.44 -7.15 -7.35
CA ARG A 191 -20.77 -6.96 -6.75
C ARG A 191 -20.76 -6.91 -5.24
N ASN A 192 -19.88 -7.69 -4.58
CA ASN A 192 -19.84 -7.80 -3.13
C ASN A 192 -18.89 -6.77 -2.48
N GLU A 193 -17.87 -6.31 -3.21
CA GLU A 193 -16.85 -5.39 -2.69
C GLU A 193 -17.17 -3.92 -2.93
N MET A 194 -18.19 -3.60 -3.72
CA MET A 194 -18.59 -2.22 -4.02
C MET A 194 -19.81 -1.80 -3.20
N PRO A 195 -19.65 -1.33 -1.96
CA PRO A 195 -20.77 -0.91 -1.15
C PRO A 195 -21.44 0.35 -1.72
N GLN A 196 -22.73 0.47 -1.44
CA GLN A 196 -23.46 1.71 -1.62
C GLN A 196 -23.35 2.53 -0.33
N TYR A 197 -22.97 3.79 -0.46
CA TYR A 197 -22.95 4.71 0.67
C TYR A 197 -24.17 5.61 0.64
N VAL A 198 -24.73 5.82 1.85
CA VAL A 198 -25.87 6.70 2.09
C VAL A 198 -25.50 7.66 3.20
N SER A 199 -25.81 8.92 3.05
CA SER A 199 -25.53 9.96 4.04
C SER A 199 -26.78 10.75 4.36
N MET A 200 -26.68 11.63 5.32
CA MET A 200 -27.65 12.66 5.65
C MET A 200 -26.93 14.01 5.69
N ASP A 201 -27.44 14.97 4.94
CA ASP A 201 -26.92 16.33 4.94
C ASP A 201 -27.27 17.09 6.24
N GLU A 202 -26.78 18.32 6.38
CA GLU A 202 -27.06 19.18 7.53
C GLU A 202 -28.53 19.52 7.66
N SER A 203 -29.29 19.51 6.57
CA SER A 203 -30.72 19.74 6.52
C SER A 203 -31.56 18.46 6.78
N ARG A 204 -30.91 17.36 7.12
CA ARG A 204 -31.50 16.04 7.36
C ARG A 204 -32.10 15.37 6.11
N ASN A 205 -31.74 15.82 4.90
CA ASN A 205 -32.13 15.12 3.69
C ASN A 205 -31.23 13.91 3.47
N LEU A 206 -31.84 12.84 2.99
CA LEU A 206 -31.09 11.63 2.60
C LEU A 206 -30.25 11.90 1.34
N VAL A 207 -28.96 11.71 1.46
CA VAL A 207 -28.00 11.80 0.36
C VAL A 207 -27.62 10.40 -0.06
N GLN A 208 -28.04 10.00 -1.25
CA GLN A 208 -27.70 8.70 -1.82
C GLN A 208 -27.40 8.82 -3.31
N VAL A 209 -26.56 7.96 -3.82
CA VAL A 209 -26.33 7.78 -5.26
C VAL A 209 -26.74 6.36 -5.58
N ALA A 210 -27.82 6.22 -6.35
CA ALA A 210 -28.37 4.92 -6.72
C ALA A 210 -27.37 4.14 -7.59
N ARG A 211 -27.25 2.85 -7.34
CA ARG A 211 -26.55 1.89 -8.19
C ARG A 211 -27.56 1.01 -8.89
N SER A 212 -27.22 0.60 -10.10
CA SER A 212 -28.03 -0.33 -10.91
C SER A 212 -28.03 -1.76 -10.37
N VAL A 213 -27.05 -2.11 -9.55
CA VAL A 213 -26.88 -3.46 -8.98
C VAL A 213 -27.05 -3.39 -7.47
N PRO A 214 -27.86 -4.26 -6.85
CA PRO A 214 -27.96 -4.35 -5.40
C PRO A 214 -26.59 -4.63 -4.78
N SER A 215 -26.23 -3.84 -3.77
CA SER A 215 -24.99 -3.94 -3.04
C SER A 215 -25.22 -3.61 -1.56
N PRO A 216 -24.32 -4.04 -0.64
CA PRO A 216 -24.41 -3.66 0.77
C PRO A 216 -24.50 -2.15 0.94
N VAL A 217 -25.39 -1.70 1.82
CA VAL A 217 -25.60 -0.25 2.08
C VAL A 217 -24.97 0.12 3.41
N TYR A 218 -24.10 1.13 3.39
CA TYR A 218 -23.48 1.68 4.61
C TYR A 218 -23.90 3.13 4.81
N PHE A 219 -24.42 3.42 6.00
CA PHE A 219 -24.73 4.78 6.40
C PHE A 219 -23.47 5.50 6.89
N VAL A 220 -23.20 6.66 6.31
CA VAL A 220 -22.06 7.51 6.65
C VAL A 220 -22.57 8.92 6.92
N PRO A 221 -22.61 9.39 8.17
CA PRO A 221 -23.20 10.68 8.52
C PRO A 221 -22.35 11.84 8.00
N HIS A 222 -23.01 12.96 7.71
CA HIS A 222 -22.39 14.25 7.41
C HIS A 222 -21.49 14.28 6.15
N HIS A 223 -21.88 13.55 5.09
CA HIS A 223 -21.23 13.60 3.80
C HIS A 223 -22.13 14.24 2.75
N ASP A 224 -21.57 15.09 1.93
CA ASP A 224 -22.26 15.66 0.77
C ASP A 224 -22.40 14.65 -0.40
N ALA A 225 -23.21 14.98 -1.38
CA ALA A 225 -23.46 14.10 -2.54
C ALA A 225 -22.19 13.82 -3.35
N ARG A 226 -21.23 14.75 -3.37
CA ARG A 226 -19.95 14.57 -4.05
C ARG A 226 -19.11 13.50 -3.35
N SER A 227 -18.94 13.61 -2.04
CA SER A 227 -18.18 12.63 -1.26
C SER A 227 -18.81 11.25 -1.30
N VAL A 228 -20.14 11.16 -1.17
CA VAL A 228 -20.87 9.89 -1.31
C VAL A 228 -20.63 9.24 -2.67
N ARG A 229 -20.62 10.04 -3.76
CA ARG A 229 -20.31 9.54 -5.11
C ARG A 229 -18.86 9.06 -5.21
N LEU A 230 -17.89 9.81 -4.70
CA LEU A 230 -16.48 9.45 -4.73
C LEU A 230 -16.19 8.20 -3.89
N MET A 231 -16.85 8.05 -2.74
CA MET A 231 -16.72 6.86 -1.90
C MET A 231 -17.21 5.58 -2.57
N GLN A 232 -18.09 5.69 -3.55
CA GLN A 232 -18.58 4.54 -4.32
C GLN A 232 -17.62 4.13 -5.44
N GLN A 233 -16.66 4.98 -5.80
CA GLN A 233 -15.62 4.63 -6.74
C GLN A 233 -14.56 3.79 -6.03
N THR A 234 -14.06 2.77 -6.70
CA THR A 234 -12.97 1.92 -6.19
C THR A 234 -12.17 1.34 -7.36
N ILE A 235 -10.97 0.92 -7.08
CA ILE A 235 -10.19 0.17 -8.05
C ILE A 235 -10.52 -1.30 -7.87
N ILE A 236 -11.15 -1.89 -8.88
CA ILE A 236 -11.45 -3.32 -8.88
C ILE A 236 -10.31 -4.06 -9.55
N GLN A 237 -9.77 -5.06 -8.86
CA GLN A 237 -8.77 -5.93 -9.43
C GLN A 237 -9.39 -6.74 -10.58
N ARG A 238 -8.72 -6.73 -11.74
CA ARG A 238 -9.16 -7.40 -12.95
C ARG A 238 -8.24 -8.55 -13.34
N ARG A 239 -6.93 -8.37 -13.18
CA ARG A 239 -5.94 -9.32 -13.67
C ARG A 239 -4.76 -9.44 -12.72
N ILE A 240 -4.14 -10.61 -12.72
CA ILE A 240 -2.87 -10.87 -12.05
C ILE A 240 -1.83 -11.22 -13.12
N ALA A 241 -0.67 -10.59 -13.06
CA ALA A 241 0.41 -10.81 -14.00
C ALA A 241 1.70 -11.18 -13.28
N LYS A 242 2.48 -12.11 -13.83
CA LYS A 242 3.85 -12.39 -13.39
C LYS A 242 4.79 -12.05 -14.54
N ILE A 243 5.73 -11.14 -14.29
CA ILE A 243 6.71 -10.66 -15.27
C ILE A 243 8.13 -10.84 -14.74
N MET A 244 9.13 -10.70 -15.59
CA MET A 244 10.52 -10.58 -15.16
C MET A 244 10.65 -9.41 -14.19
N LEU A 245 11.59 -9.51 -13.25
CA LEU A 245 11.81 -8.50 -12.22
C LEU A 245 11.95 -7.10 -12.84
N ASP A 246 11.05 -6.23 -12.46
CA ASP A 246 11.06 -4.81 -12.80
C ASP A 246 10.67 -3.95 -11.60
N MET A 247 11.67 -3.47 -10.90
CA MET A 247 11.49 -2.62 -9.71
C MET A 247 11.12 -1.16 -10.05
N ASN A 248 10.90 -0.81 -11.33
CA ASN A 248 10.45 0.52 -11.73
C ASN A 248 8.93 0.64 -11.79
N ILE A 249 8.22 -0.49 -11.73
CA ILE A 249 6.77 -0.53 -11.67
C ILE A 249 6.34 -0.45 -10.21
N ASP A 250 5.59 0.58 -9.86
CA ASP A 250 5.06 0.77 -8.51
C ASP A 250 3.52 0.80 -8.56
N ALA A 251 2.86 0.61 -7.42
CA ALA A 251 1.42 0.79 -7.31
C ALA A 251 1.00 2.21 -7.74
N GLY A 252 -0.17 2.32 -8.39
CA GLY A 252 -0.67 3.56 -8.98
C GLY A 252 -0.06 3.92 -10.34
N ASP A 253 0.85 3.11 -10.88
CA ASP A 253 1.28 3.24 -12.28
C ASP A 253 0.23 2.65 -13.23
N ILE A 254 0.23 3.12 -14.48
CA ILE A 254 -0.58 2.55 -15.54
C ILE A 254 0.26 1.63 -16.40
N VAL A 255 -0.27 0.46 -16.70
CA VAL A 255 0.27 -0.46 -17.69
C VAL A 255 -0.75 -0.68 -18.80
N ASP A 256 -0.28 -0.95 -20.00
CA ASP A 256 -1.14 -1.30 -21.13
C ASP A 256 -1.06 -2.83 -21.35
N VAL A 257 -2.20 -3.48 -21.25
CA VAL A 257 -2.34 -4.91 -21.48
C VAL A 257 -3.23 -5.12 -22.69
N ASN A 258 -2.63 -5.41 -23.84
CA ASN A 258 -3.35 -5.61 -25.12
C ASN A 258 -4.26 -4.44 -25.52
N GLY A 259 -3.84 -3.19 -25.29
CA GLY A 259 -4.62 -1.99 -25.59
C GLY A 259 -5.57 -1.55 -24.47
N GLU A 260 -5.68 -2.33 -23.38
CA GLU A 260 -6.43 -1.96 -22.19
C GLU A 260 -5.48 -1.33 -21.15
N LYS A 261 -5.83 -0.12 -20.68
CA LYS A 261 -5.07 0.57 -19.64
C LYS A 261 -5.53 0.12 -18.26
N LEU A 262 -4.64 -0.53 -17.52
CA LEU A 262 -4.91 -1.00 -16.17
C LEU A 262 -3.99 -0.31 -15.16
N ILE A 263 -4.52 -0.09 -13.97
CA ILE A 263 -3.80 0.47 -12.83
C ILE A 263 -3.11 -0.67 -12.10
N VAL A 264 -1.85 -0.50 -11.75
CA VAL A 264 -1.15 -1.39 -10.83
C VAL A 264 -1.68 -1.12 -9.43
N VAL A 265 -2.48 -2.03 -8.88
CA VAL A 265 -3.01 -1.95 -7.51
C VAL A 265 -1.92 -2.32 -6.52
N THR A 266 -1.23 -3.42 -6.81
CA THR A 266 -0.10 -3.92 -6.03
C THR A 266 0.99 -4.43 -6.97
N ALA A 267 2.24 -4.10 -6.68
CA ALA A 267 3.41 -4.70 -7.30
C ALA A 267 4.25 -5.41 -6.21
N ALA A 268 4.39 -6.73 -6.30
CA ALA A 268 5.26 -7.51 -5.42
C ALA A 268 6.53 -7.92 -6.17
N HIS A 269 7.64 -7.33 -5.79
CA HIS A 269 8.96 -7.63 -6.34
C HIS A 269 9.61 -8.72 -5.51
N VAL A 270 10.06 -9.79 -6.17
CA VAL A 270 10.78 -10.91 -5.57
C VAL A 270 12.17 -11.01 -6.19
N PRO A 271 13.13 -10.18 -5.73
CA PRO A 271 14.44 -10.05 -6.38
C PRO A 271 15.27 -11.33 -6.36
N ILE A 272 15.10 -12.19 -5.35
CA ILE A 272 15.84 -13.45 -5.25
C ILE A 272 15.41 -14.41 -6.38
N ASP A 273 14.11 -14.46 -6.66
CA ASP A 273 13.55 -15.33 -7.69
C ASP A 273 13.46 -14.65 -9.07
N GLY A 274 13.83 -13.39 -9.16
CA GLY A 274 13.93 -12.66 -10.43
C GLY A 274 12.60 -12.30 -11.08
N TYR A 275 11.51 -12.13 -10.33
CA TYR A 275 10.21 -11.76 -10.90
C TYR A 275 9.50 -10.64 -10.13
N THR A 276 8.54 -10.02 -10.81
CA THR A 276 7.55 -9.11 -10.24
C THR A 276 6.16 -9.66 -10.50
N LYS A 277 5.33 -9.73 -9.45
CA LYS A 277 3.91 -10.07 -9.56
C LYS A 277 3.09 -8.78 -9.44
N LEU A 278 2.18 -8.58 -10.39
CA LEU A 278 1.34 -7.40 -10.49
C LEU A 278 -0.13 -7.79 -10.29
N TRP A 279 -0.84 -7.03 -9.49
CA TRP A 279 -2.29 -7.02 -9.42
C TRP A 279 -2.78 -5.77 -10.14
N LEU A 280 -3.54 -5.98 -11.20
CA LEU A 280 -3.97 -4.94 -12.13
C LEU A 280 -5.47 -4.73 -12.02
N GLY A 281 -5.92 -3.48 -12.06
CA GLY A 281 -7.32 -3.14 -11.91
C GLY A 281 -7.75 -1.91 -12.70
N SER A 282 -9.06 -1.65 -12.67
CA SER A 282 -9.67 -0.45 -13.25
C SER A 282 -10.54 0.27 -12.21
N VAL A 283 -10.72 1.58 -12.38
CA VAL A 283 -11.65 2.38 -11.57
C VAL A 283 -13.08 2.13 -12.04
N GLU A 284 -13.99 1.87 -11.11
CA GLU A 284 -15.43 1.69 -11.35
C GLU A 284 -16.27 2.61 -10.48
#